data_7015d2e2822f78b9719f7132b9c7e837
#
_entry.id   7015d2e2822f78b9719f7132b9c7e837
#
_cell.length_a   1.000
_cell.length_b   1.000
_cell.length_c   1.000
_cell.angle_alpha   90.00
_cell.angle_beta   90.00
_cell.angle_gamma   90.00
#
_symmetry.space_group_name_H-M   'P 1'
#
loop_
_entity.id
_entity.type
_entity.pdbx_description
1 polymer ?
#
loop_
_entity_poly.entity_id
_entity_poly.type
_entity_poly.pdbx_seq_one_letter_code
_entity_poly.pdbx_strand_id
1 'polypeptide(L)'
;ASSQKIIHYLRDMANTEKKNKLNIELPEEVSEGVYSNLAVITHSPTEFVTDFIQIMPGMPKAKVRSRVIMTPQHAKRLLKALAGNVKRFEDKHGAISEISEPEASMPLAFGGPQGEA
;
A
#
# COMPACT_ATOMS: atom_id res chain seq x y z
N ALA A 1 12.51 -3.21 2.03
CA ALA A 1 12.59 -1.89 1.80
C ALA A 1 11.39 -1.11 2.16
N SER A 2 10.25 -1.31 1.56
CA SER A 2 9.15 -0.48 1.95
C SER A 2 8.71 -0.80 3.35
N SER A 3 8.85 -2.02 3.81
CA SER A 3 8.43 -2.29 5.15
C SER A 3 9.37 -1.64 6.13
N GLN A 4 10.60 -1.41 5.76
CA GLN A 4 11.51 -0.71 6.65
C GLN A 4 11.07 0.71 6.83
N LYS A 5 10.58 1.36 5.80
CA LYS A 5 10.17 2.73 5.94
C LYS A 5 8.91 2.84 6.74
N ILE A 6 8.02 1.92 6.63
CA ILE A 6 6.81 1.96 7.41
C ILE A 6 7.15 1.74 8.86
N ILE A 7 8.08 0.85 9.14
CA ILE A 7 8.48 0.63 10.50
C ILE A 7 9.11 1.89 11.07
N HIS A 8 9.86 2.61 10.24
CA HIS A 8 10.47 3.82 10.70
C HIS A 8 9.39 4.85 11.03
N TYR A 9 8.38 4.96 10.19
CA TYR A 9 7.33 5.91 10.43
C TYR A 9 6.60 5.58 11.74
N LEU A 10 6.30 4.33 11.95
CA LEU A 10 5.61 3.94 13.17
C LEU A 10 6.48 4.18 14.39
N ARG A 11 7.78 3.98 14.24
CA ARG A 11 8.65 4.21 15.34
C ARG A 11 8.68 5.68 15.68
N ASP A 12 8.67 6.56 14.66
CA ASP A 12 8.66 7.97 14.93
C ASP A 12 7.40 8.36 15.66
N MET A 13 6.27 7.78 15.28
CA MET A 13 5.05 8.08 15.98
C MET A 13 5.12 7.61 17.43
N ALA A 14 5.69 6.46 17.64
CA ALA A 14 5.79 5.95 18.98
C ALA A 14 6.70 6.83 19.81
N ASN A 15 7.77 7.32 19.21
CA ASN A 15 8.65 8.17 19.94
C ASN A 15 7.97 9.45 20.31
N THR A 16 7.10 9.94 19.47
CA THR A 16 6.42 11.13 19.77
C THR A 16 5.55 10.94 21.00
N GLU A 17 4.95 9.78 21.12
CA GLU A 17 4.17 9.54 22.26
C GLU A 17 5.04 9.15 23.34
N LYS A 18 6.19 8.95 23.11
CA LYS A 18 7.14 8.68 24.01
C LYS A 18 6.97 7.67 24.93
N LYS A 19 6.35 7.34 25.55
CA LYS A 19 6.32 6.35 26.48
C LYS A 19 5.92 5.13 25.91
N ASN A 20 5.33 5.09 24.82
CA ASN A 20 4.87 3.87 24.34
C ASN A 20 6.01 3.19 23.80
N LYS A 21 6.50 2.22 24.40
CA LYS A 21 7.52 1.47 23.90
C LYS A 21 6.97 0.57 22.91
N LEU A 22 6.77 0.93 21.72
CA LEU A 22 6.21 0.08 20.72
C LEU A 22 7.25 -0.85 20.18
N ASN A 23 7.11 -2.11 20.42
CA ASN A 23 8.00 -3.11 19.86
C ASN A 23 7.34 -3.70 18.65
N ILE A 24 7.94 -3.55 17.49
CA ILE A 24 7.38 -4.04 16.26
C ILE A 24 8.16 -5.25 15.84
N GLU A 25 7.46 -6.36 15.69
CA GLU A 25 8.10 -7.59 15.33
C GLU A 25 7.73 -7.93 13.92
N LEU A 26 8.63 -8.45 13.12
CA LEU A 26 8.36 -8.88 11.76
C LEU A 26 8.38 -10.40 11.78
N PRO A 27 7.24 -11.04 11.86
CA PRO A 27 7.20 -12.50 11.91
C PRO A 27 7.79 -13.07 10.64
N GLU A 28 8.37 -14.25 10.79
CA GLU A 28 9.04 -14.84 9.66
C GLU A 28 8.08 -15.09 8.52
N GLU A 29 6.87 -15.46 8.81
CA GLU A 29 5.96 -15.81 7.75
C GLU A 29 5.53 -14.61 6.93
N VAL A 30 5.70 -13.38 7.41
CA VAL A 30 5.36 -12.25 6.60
C VAL A 30 6.60 -11.51 6.10
N SER A 31 7.78 -11.98 6.47
CA SER A 31 8.97 -11.23 6.12
C SER A 31 9.28 -11.28 4.63
N GLU A 32 8.78 -12.26 3.93
CA GLU A 32 9.02 -12.30 2.49
C GLU A 32 8.19 -11.29 1.75
N GLY A 33 7.10 -10.88 2.31
CA GLY A 33 6.24 -9.92 1.66
C GLY A 33 5.41 -10.52 0.55
N VAL A 34 4.58 -9.70 -0.05
CA VAL A 34 3.81 -10.14 -1.21
C VAL A 34 4.00 -9.10 -2.29
N TYR A 35 4.11 -9.54 -3.50
CA TYR A 35 4.28 -8.63 -4.62
C TYR A 35 2.91 -8.18 -5.10
N SER A 36 2.77 -6.91 -5.41
CA SER A 36 1.50 -6.38 -5.88
C SER A 36 1.79 -5.33 -6.93
N ASN A 37 1.03 -5.33 -8.00
CA ASN A 37 1.16 -4.29 -9.00
C ASN A 37 -0.18 -3.62 -9.28
N LEU A 38 -1.17 -3.85 -8.45
CA LEU A 38 -2.45 -3.16 -8.56
C LEU A 38 -3.07 -3.13 -7.18
N ALA A 39 -3.70 -2.06 -6.84
CA ALA A 39 -4.42 -2.00 -5.57
C ALA A 39 -5.81 -1.44 -5.83
N VAL A 40 -6.80 -2.05 -5.23
CA VAL A 40 -8.16 -1.57 -5.31
C VAL A 40 -8.59 -1.20 -3.90
N ILE A 41 -9.08 0.01 -3.72
CA ILE A 41 -9.41 0.49 -2.40
C ILE A 41 -10.87 0.84 -2.36
N THR A 42 -11.56 0.32 -1.37
CA THR A 42 -12.96 0.66 -1.16
C THR A 42 -13.11 1.09 0.28
N HIS A 43 -14.19 1.74 0.59
CA HIS A 43 -14.36 2.21 1.94
C HIS A 43 -15.83 2.27 2.34
N SER A 44 -16.04 2.26 3.62
CA SER A 44 -17.33 2.53 4.22
C SER A 44 -17.09 3.63 5.24
N PRO A 45 -18.09 4.08 5.95
CA PRO A 45 -17.85 5.12 6.96
C PRO A 45 -16.91 4.69 8.06
N THR A 46 -16.71 3.41 8.26
CA THR A 46 -15.90 2.96 9.37
C THR A 46 -14.60 2.30 8.97
N GLU A 47 -14.43 1.90 7.72
CA GLU A 47 -13.25 1.16 7.35
C GLU A 47 -12.81 1.41 5.93
N PHE A 48 -11.53 1.27 5.69
CA PHE A 48 -10.99 1.24 4.34
C PHE A 48 -10.47 -0.16 4.10
N VAL A 49 -10.76 -0.71 2.93
CA VAL A 49 -10.28 -2.02 2.57
C VAL A 49 -9.40 -1.88 1.35
N THR A 50 -8.15 -2.28 1.49
CA THR A 50 -7.21 -2.18 0.38
C THR A 50 -6.84 -3.59 -0.04
N ASP A 51 -7.13 -3.92 -1.29
CA ASP A 51 -6.80 -5.22 -1.82
C ASP A 51 -5.60 -5.06 -2.73
N PHE A 52 -4.53 -5.77 -2.42
CA PHE A 52 -3.33 -5.72 -3.21
C PHE A 52 -3.34 -6.92 -4.14
N ILE A 53 -3.22 -6.65 -5.43
CA ILE A 53 -3.48 -7.63 -6.45
C ILE A 53 -2.25 -7.80 -7.32
N GLN A 54 -2.02 -9.00 -7.76
CA GLN A 54 -0.95 -9.25 -8.68
C GLN A 54 -1.56 -9.64 -10.02
N ILE A 55 -1.22 -8.86 -11.06
CA ILE A 55 -1.65 -9.16 -12.40
C ILE A 55 -0.47 -9.71 -13.12
N MET A 56 -0.63 -10.86 -13.75
CA MET A 56 0.44 -11.47 -14.50
C MET A 56 0.03 -11.62 -15.94
N PRO A 57 0.88 -11.23 -16.87
CA PRO A 57 0.55 -11.35 -18.27
C PRO A 57 0.24 -12.80 -18.63
N GLY A 58 -0.75 -12.99 -19.43
CA GLY A 58 -1.09 -14.32 -19.83
C GLY A 58 -1.97 -15.07 -18.88
N MET A 59 -2.20 -14.54 -17.70
CA MET A 59 -3.06 -15.21 -16.75
C MET A 59 -4.48 -14.72 -16.93
N PRO A 60 -5.42 -15.60 -16.92
CA PRO A 60 -6.81 -15.18 -17.12
C PRO A 60 -7.41 -14.47 -15.95
N LYS A 61 -6.85 -14.57 -14.78
CA LYS A 61 -7.41 -13.95 -13.63
C LYS A 61 -6.38 -13.26 -12.82
N ALA A 62 -6.69 -12.10 -12.31
CA ALA A 62 -5.85 -11.46 -11.33
C ALA A 62 -6.25 -11.96 -9.96
N LYS A 63 -5.31 -12.06 -9.06
CA LYS A 63 -5.58 -12.57 -7.76
C LYS A 63 -5.29 -11.56 -6.70
N VAL A 64 -6.18 -11.45 -5.73
CA VAL A 64 -5.91 -10.64 -4.56
C VAL A 64 -4.90 -11.39 -3.71
N ARG A 65 -3.75 -10.76 -3.51
CA ARG A 65 -2.70 -11.41 -2.73
C ARG A 65 -2.77 -11.03 -1.27
N SER A 66 -3.31 -9.89 -0.95
CA SER A 66 -3.41 -9.48 0.43
C SER A 66 -4.52 -8.46 0.55
N ARG A 67 -5.31 -8.58 1.60
CA ARG A 67 -6.36 -7.61 1.87
C ARG A 67 -6.06 -7.00 3.22
N VAL A 68 -6.01 -5.69 3.27
CA VAL A 68 -5.71 -4.99 4.52
C VAL A 68 -6.88 -4.09 4.84
N ILE A 69 -7.39 -4.21 6.04
CA ILE A 69 -8.52 -3.42 6.48
C ILE A 69 -8.00 -2.44 7.51
N MET A 70 -8.34 -1.19 7.37
CA MET A 70 -7.80 -0.19 8.28
C MET A 70 -8.83 0.86 8.61
N THR A 71 -8.62 1.58 9.69
CA THR A 71 -9.52 2.66 10.05
C THR A 71 -9.31 3.83 9.11
N PRO A 72 -10.28 4.70 8.97
CA PRO A 72 -10.09 5.86 8.13
C PRO A 72 -8.93 6.74 8.57
N GLN A 73 -8.70 6.85 9.86
CA GLN A 73 -7.60 7.64 10.36
C GLN A 73 -6.28 7.06 9.96
N HIS A 74 -6.16 5.74 10.01
CA HIS A 74 -4.93 5.09 9.61
C HIS A 74 -4.74 5.23 8.10
N ALA A 75 -5.82 5.13 7.35
CA ALA A 75 -5.72 5.27 5.90
C ALA A 75 -5.18 6.65 5.55
N LYS A 76 -5.62 7.67 6.26
CA LYS A 76 -5.15 9.00 5.98
C LYS A 76 -3.68 9.15 6.34
N ARG A 77 -3.26 8.56 7.44
CA ARG A 77 -1.86 8.62 7.81
C ARG A 77 -1.00 7.85 6.83
N LEU A 78 -1.51 6.72 6.36
CA LEU A 78 -0.77 5.93 5.39
C LEU A 78 -0.60 6.71 4.10
N LEU A 79 -1.64 7.41 3.67
CA LEU A 79 -1.55 8.22 2.46
C LEU A 79 -0.44 9.25 2.61
N LYS A 80 -0.37 9.92 3.74
CA LYS A 80 0.65 10.92 3.91
C LYS A 80 2.03 10.30 3.96
N ALA A 81 2.17 9.18 4.61
CA ALA A 81 3.46 8.53 4.72
C ALA A 81 3.94 8.05 3.36
N LEU A 82 3.03 7.50 2.58
CA LEU A 82 3.40 7.02 1.26
C LEU A 82 3.77 8.19 0.36
N ALA A 83 2.99 9.26 0.42
CA ALA A 83 3.29 10.42 -0.41
C ALA A 83 4.68 10.99 -0.07
N GLY A 84 5.02 11.02 1.21
CA GLY A 84 6.32 11.50 1.59
C GLY A 84 7.45 10.61 1.10
N ASN A 85 7.21 9.31 1.11
CA ASN A 85 8.23 8.39 0.63
C ASN A 85 8.39 8.48 -0.88
N VAL A 86 7.29 8.64 -1.60
CA VAL A 86 7.36 8.79 -3.03
C VAL A 86 8.13 10.06 -3.38
N LYS A 87 7.89 11.14 -2.63
CA LYS A 87 8.59 12.36 -2.92
C LYS A 87 10.07 12.21 -2.67
N ARG A 88 10.46 11.57 -1.58
CA ARG A 88 11.88 11.39 -1.31
C ARG A 88 12.52 10.51 -2.36
N PHE A 89 11.80 9.50 -2.83
CA PHE A 89 12.34 8.66 -3.88
C PHE A 89 12.57 9.49 -5.15
N GLU A 90 11.58 10.33 -5.50
CA GLU A 90 11.72 11.09 -6.73
C GLU A 90 12.79 12.15 -6.61
N ASP A 91 13.01 12.70 -5.44
CA ASP A 91 14.06 13.67 -5.26
C ASP A 91 15.42 13.02 -5.46
N LYS A 92 15.54 11.74 -5.13
CA LYS A 92 16.82 11.09 -5.24
C LYS A 92 17.02 10.37 -6.56
N HIS A 93 15.99 9.84 -7.12
CA HIS A 93 16.14 8.99 -8.31
C HIS A 93 15.39 9.51 -9.54
N GLY A 94 14.73 10.65 -9.42
CA GLY A 94 14.01 11.16 -10.56
C GLY A 94 12.54 10.79 -10.52
N ALA A 95 11.77 11.46 -11.33
CA ALA A 95 10.33 11.26 -11.31
C ALA A 95 9.97 9.84 -11.69
N ILE A 96 8.99 9.31 -11.02
CA ILE A 96 8.49 7.99 -11.34
C ILE A 96 7.61 8.13 -12.58
N SER A 97 7.88 7.28 -13.57
CA SER A 97 7.10 7.34 -14.79
C SER A 97 5.72 6.75 -14.52
N GLU A 98 4.71 7.46 -14.92
CA GLU A 98 3.38 6.93 -14.74
C GLU A 98 2.82 6.38 -16.03
N ILE A 99 3.66 6.18 -17.02
CA ILE A 99 3.20 5.55 -18.22
C ILE A 99 2.78 4.19 -17.85
N SER A 100 1.55 3.90 -18.03
CA SER A 100 1.08 2.67 -17.51
C SER A 100 1.53 1.52 -18.26
N GLU A 101 1.63 0.42 -17.61
CA GLU A 101 1.88 -0.77 -18.22
C GLU A 101 0.65 -1.23 -18.83
N PRO A 102 0.69 -2.06 -19.80
CA PRO A 102 -0.49 -2.55 -20.46
C PRO A 102 -1.53 -3.09 -19.51
N GLU A 103 -1.07 -3.77 -18.51
CA GLU A 103 -2.03 -4.35 -17.62
C GLU A 103 -2.73 -3.30 -16.85
N ALA A 104 -2.10 -2.24 -16.56
CA ALA A 104 -2.72 -1.24 -15.74
C ALA A 104 -3.78 -0.51 -16.52
N SER A 105 -3.72 -0.54 -17.79
CA SER A 105 -4.74 0.16 -18.53
C SER A 105 -5.96 -0.68 -18.77
N MET A 106 -5.96 -1.91 -18.32
CA MET A 106 -7.11 -2.71 -18.54
C MET A 106 -8.25 -2.31 -17.67
N PRO A 107 -9.42 -2.34 -18.15
CA PRO A 107 -10.56 -2.00 -17.32
C PRO A 107 -10.68 -3.01 -16.23
N LEU A 108 -10.98 -2.57 -15.08
CA LEU A 108 -11.14 -3.46 -14.00
C LEU A 108 -12.49 -4.00 -14.00
N ALA A 109 -12.60 -5.24 -14.24
CA ALA A 109 -13.89 -5.85 -14.30
C ALA A 109 -14.60 -5.74 -13.00
N PHE A 110 -13.89 -5.87 -11.92
CA PHE A 110 -14.59 -5.82 -10.70
C PHE A 110 -14.46 -4.46 -10.13
N GLY A 111 -15.42 -3.98 -9.64
CA GLY A 111 -15.36 -2.77 -8.99
C GLY A 111 -15.04 -1.65 -9.84
N GLY A 112 -15.13 -1.76 -11.02
CA GLY A 112 -14.69 -0.74 -11.81
C GLY A 112 -14.94 0.63 -11.37
N PRO A 113 -16.09 0.99 -11.24
CA PRO A 113 -16.34 2.37 -11.02
C PRO A 113 -15.70 2.93 -9.86
N GLN A 114 -15.84 2.31 -8.84
CA GLN A 114 -15.33 2.88 -7.74
C GLN A 114 -14.01 2.62 -7.66
N GLY A 115 -13.57 1.84 -8.36
CA GLY A 115 -12.25 1.57 -8.17
C GLY A 115 -11.42 2.70 -8.22
N GLU A 116 -11.86 3.73 -8.44
CA GLU A 116 -11.08 4.72 -8.52
C GLU A 116 -10.18 4.78 -7.55
N ALA A 117 -9.65 4.11 -7.18
CA ALA A 117 -8.67 4.13 -6.22
C ALA A 117 -7.61 5.07 -6.50
#